data_e98e4aa366df9be06c7cbc83f20fed0a
#
_entry.id   e98e4aa366df9be06c7cbc83f20fed0a
#
_cell.length_a   1.000
_cell.length_b   1.000
_cell.length_c   1.000
_cell.angle_alpha   90.00
_cell.angle_beta   90.00
_cell.angle_gamma   90.00
#
_symmetry.space_group_name_H-M   'P 1'
#
loop_
_entity.id
_entity.type
_entity.pdbx_description
1 polymer ?
#
loop_
_entity_poly.entity_id
_entity_poly.type
_entity_poly.pdbx_seq_one_letter_code
_entity_poly.pdbx_strand_id
1 'polypeptide(L)'
;MTSATITTELRLRLPGEWWTADLTDRTEALAAASRLIRHRIGTTDDRAALRARLHHDFVAAIDRAIEGNGRRMFLAIEVAEGVPLPIAITVFAPDVHFAPAVGTEPERVLDVLERGMMTGEHGTLQERESATRVDAAASRALRTVGIHTVTAGTGNDRGELDVAIVRYWIAVPG
;
A
#
# COMPACT_ATOMS: atom_id res chain seq x y z
N MET A 1 34.95 -6.63 9.80
CA MET A 1 33.72 -7.37 10.13
C MET A 1 32.68 -6.99 9.09
N THR A 2 32.37 -7.88 8.16
CA THR A 2 31.45 -7.62 7.06
C THR A 2 30.04 -7.88 7.58
N SER A 3 29.24 -6.82 7.77
CA SER A 3 27.82 -6.98 8.10
C SER A 3 27.11 -7.55 6.89
N ALA A 4 26.65 -8.79 7.00
CA ALA A 4 25.76 -9.38 6.01
C ALA A 4 24.40 -8.72 6.15
N THR A 5 24.01 -7.88 5.19
CA THR A 5 22.65 -7.35 5.08
C THR A 5 21.74 -8.50 4.65
N ILE A 6 20.97 -9.05 5.58
CA ILE A 6 19.93 -10.03 5.25
C ILE A 6 18.80 -9.25 4.58
N THR A 7 18.70 -9.33 3.26
CA THR A 7 17.57 -8.77 2.53
C THR A 7 16.40 -9.74 2.64
N THR A 8 15.47 -9.47 3.53
CA THR A 8 14.22 -10.24 3.60
C THR A 8 13.31 -9.84 2.45
N GLU A 9 13.08 -10.78 1.54
CA GLU A 9 12.20 -10.58 0.39
C GLU A 9 10.75 -10.91 0.78
N LEU A 10 9.87 -9.91 0.71
CA LEU A 10 8.43 -10.14 0.84
C LEU A 10 7.86 -10.66 -0.49
N ARG A 11 7.30 -11.86 -0.47
CA ARG A 11 6.61 -12.47 -1.62
C ARG A 11 5.12 -12.46 -1.42
N LEU A 12 4.40 -11.73 -2.29
CA LEU A 12 2.96 -11.71 -2.33
C LEU A 12 2.45 -12.69 -3.40
N ARG A 13 1.44 -13.49 -3.05
CA ARG A 13 0.70 -14.32 -4.00
C ARG A 13 -0.67 -13.66 -4.20
N LEU A 14 -0.84 -13.05 -5.35
CA LEU A 14 -2.04 -12.31 -5.70
C LEU A 14 -2.81 -13.08 -6.78
N PRO A 15 -4.12 -13.31 -6.64
CA PRO A 15 -4.93 -13.94 -7.68
C PRO A 15 -5.19 -12.96 -8.82
N GLY A 16 -5.35 -13.47 -10.05
CA GLY A 16 -5.69 -12.67 -11.21
C GLY A 16 -4.52 -11.89 -11.80
N GLU A 17 -4.83 -10.81 -12.50
CA GLU A 17 -3.87 -9.94 -13.18
C GLU A 17 -3.63 -8.66 -12.39
N TRP A 18 -2.36 -8.30 -12.18
CA TRP A 18 -1.95 -7.14 -11.42
C TRP A 18 -0.90 -6.33 -12.17
N TRP A 19 -1.14 -5.03 -12.26
CA TRP A 19 -0.10 -4.08 -12.59
C TRP A 19 0.83 -3.88 -11.40
N THR A 20 2.12 -3.72 -11.67
CA THR A 20 3.13 -3.55 -10.62
C THR A 20 4.07 -2.41 -10.98
N ALA A 21 4.44 -1.59 -9.99
CA ALA A 21 5.49 -0.60 -10.09
C ALA A 21 6.51 -0.80 -8.96
N ASP A 22 7.79 -0.74 -9.31
CA ASP A 22 8.88 -0.63 -8.37
C ASP A 22 9.04 0.84 -7.97
N LEU A 23 8.90 1.15 -6.69
CA LEU A 23 8.96 2.51 -6.17
C LEU A 23 10.38 2.95 -5.79
N THR A 24 11.36 2.05 -5.90
CA THR A 24 12.78 2.38 -5.68
C THR A 24 13.36 3.21 -6.83
N ASP A 25 12.73 3.15 -8.00
CA ASP A 25 13.01 4.01 -9.14
C ASP A 25 11.75 4.78 -9.55
N ARG A 26 11.68 6.05 -9.14
CA ARG A 26 10.57 6.95 -9.46
C ARG A 26 10.31 7.09 -10.95
N THR A 27 11.38 7.16 -11.75
CA THR A 27 11.26 7.36 -13.20
C THR A 27 10.61 6.15 -13.86
N GLU A 28 11.06 4.94 -13.49
CA GLU A 28 10.49 3.71 -14.00
C GLU A 28 9.04 3.50 -13.51
N ALA A 29 8.74 3.84 -12.25
CA ALA A 29 7.38 3.78 -11.71
C ALA A 29 6.41 4.66 -12.52
N LEU A 30 6.80 5.90 -12.83
CA LEU A 30 6.01 6.82 -13.65
C LEU A 30 5.87 6.34 -15.11
N ALA A 31 6.93 5.77 -15.67
CA ALA A 31 6.88 5.17 -17.01
C ALA A 31 5.93 3.97 -17.04
N ALA A 32 5.95 3.12 -16.02
CA ALA A 32 5.03 1.99 -15.88
C ALA A 32 3.57 2.46 -15.78
N ALA A 33 3.28 3.48 -14.97
CA ALA A 33 1.95 4.08 -14.88
C ALA A 33 1.47 4.64 -16.23
N SER A 34 2.34 5.33 -16.94
CA SER A 34 2.03 5.89 -18.26
C SER A 34 1.75 4.79 -19.30
N ARG A 35 2.45 3.66 -19.23
CA ARG A 35 2.18 2.48 -20.10
C ARG A 35 0.80 1.87 -19.76
N LEU A 36 0.48 1.71 -18.48
CA LEU A 36 -0.81 1.21 -18.03
C LEU A 36 -1.96 2.08 -18.53
N ILE A 37 -1.87 3.40 -18.31
CA ILE A 37 -2.90 4.36 -18.72
C ILE A 37 -3.14 4.28 -20.23
N ARG A 38 -2.08 4.29 -21.03
CA ARG A 38 -2.20 4.16 -22.50
C ARG A 38 -2.82 2.85 -22.93
N HIS A 39 -2.42 1.76 -22.28
CA HIS A 39 -2.96 0.44 -22.59
C HIS A 39 -4.45 0.33 -22.28
N ARG A 40 -4.90 0.87 -21.15
CA ARG A 40 -6.28 0.73 -20.68
C ARG A 40 -7.24 1.78 -21.28
N ILE A 41 -6.76 3.00 -21.46
CA ILE A 41 -7.59 4.12 -21.93
C ILE A 41 -7.47 4.32 -23.44
N GLY A 42 -6.40 3.81 -24.07
CA GLY A 42 -6.08 4.08 -25.46
C GLY A 42 -5.43 5.43 -25.68
N THR A 43 -5.24 5.79 -26.97
CA THR A 43 -4.49 7.00 -27.36
C THR A 43 -5.36 8.00 -28.11
N THR A 44 -6.66 7.78 -28.24
CA THR A 44 -7.60 8.65 -28.98
C THR A 44 -7.77 10.01 -28.29
N ASP A 45 -7.99 11.08 -29.05
CA ASP A 45 -8.04 12.45 -28.56
C ASP A 45 -9.24 12.72 -27.63
N ASP A 46 -10.37 12.08 -27.86
CA ASP A 46 -11.57 12.16 -27.03
C ASP A 46 -11.33 11.75 -25.56
N ARG A 47 -10.29 10.96 -25.30
CA ARG A 47 -9.88 10.51 -23.96
C ARG A 47 -8.66 11.22 -23.39
N ALA A 48 -8.16 12.28 -24.05
CA ALA A 48 -6.97 12.99 -23.65
C ALA A 48 -7.08 13.58 -22.22
N ALA A 49 -8.21 14.18 -21.90
CA ALA A 49 -8.47 14.76 -20.57
C ALA A 49 -8.49 13.69 -19.47
N LEU A 50 -9.09 12.52 -19.73
CA LEU A 50 -9.10 11.40 -18.80
C LEU A 50 -7.68 10.87 -18.57
N ARG A 51 -6.89 10.70 -19.63
CA ARG A 51 -5.48 10.28 -19.51
C ARG A 51 -4.66 11.26 -18.68
N ALA A 52 -4.81 12.56 -18.91
CA ALA A 52 -4.09 13.59 -18.17
C ALA A 52 -4.44 13.56 -16.68
N ARG A 53 -5.73 13.42 -16.35
CA ARG A 53 -6.19 13.28 -14.97
C ARG A 53 -5.62 12.03 -14.30
N LEU A 54 -5.75 10.86 -14.92
CA LEU A 54 -5.22 9.61 -14.37
C LEU A 54 -3.70 9.68 -14.17
N HIS A 55 -2.98 10.30 -15.12
CA HIS A 55 -1.56 10.50 -14.98
C HIS A 55 -1.22 11.36 -13.75
N HIS A 56 -1.94 12.47 -13.56
CA HIS A 56 -1.78 13.33 -12.39
C HIS A 56 -2.02 12.55 -11.08
N ASP A 57 -3.10 11.78 -11.02
CA ASP A 57 -3.47 11.00 -9.84
C ASP A 57 -2.43 9.90 -9.52
N PHE A 58 -1.89 9.22 -10.56
CA PHE A 58 -0.81 8.26 -10.41
C PHE A 58 0.48 8.90 -9.92
N VAL A 59 0.87 10.07 -10.47
CA VAL A 59 2.04 10.81 -9.99
C VAL A 59 1.91 11.11 -8.51
N ALA A 60 0.77 11.67 -8.08
CA ALA A 60 0.54 12.01 -6.68
C ALA A 60 0.52 10.76 -5.76
N ALA A 61 -0.01 9.62 -6.23
CA ALA A 61 -0.02 8.39 -5.47
C ALA A 61 1.39 7.78 -5.33
N ILE A 62 2.17 7.75 -6.42
CA ILE A 62 3.55 7.25 -6.44
C ILE A 62 4.43 8.12 -5.53
N ASP A 63 4.35 9.44 -5.65
CA ASP A 63 5.16 10.35 -4.84
C ASP A 63 4.87 10.19 -3.34
N ARG A 64 3.61 10.15 -2.94
CA ARG A 64 3.22 9.87 -1.54
C ARG A 64 3.71 8.51 -1.04
N ALA A 65 3.67 7.49 -1.90
CA ALA A 65 4.17 6.17 -1.52
C ALA A 65 5.69 6.18 -1.33
N ILE A 66 6.44 6.86 -2.19
CA ILE A 66 7.90 7.02 -2.08
C ILE A 66 8.28 7.81 -0.82
N GLU A 67 7.58 8.91 -0.52
CA GLU A 67 7.76 9.70 0.72
C GLU A 67 7.57 8.85 1.98
N GLY A 68 6.64 7.89 1.94
CA GLY A 68 6.42 6.92 3.03
C GLY A 68 7.38 5.72 3.04
N ASN A 69 8.49 5.74 2.28
CA ASN A 69 9.39 4.60 2.09
C ASN A 69 8.71 3.38 1.42
N GLY A 70 7.80 3.64 0.50
CA GLY A 70 7.20 2.63 -0.37
C GLY A 70 8.26 1.92 -1.22
N ARG A 71 8.13 0.61 -1.34
CA ARG A 71 9.03 -0.23 -2.14
C ARG A 71 8.37 -0.74 -3.40
N ARG A 72 7.09 -1.05 -3.33
CA ARG A 72 6.34 -1.61 -4.46
C ARG A 72 4.87 -1.27 -4.37
N MET A 73 4.26 -1.00 -5.51
CA MET A 73 2.83 -0.77 -5.63
C MET A 73 2.24 -1.79 -6.60
N PHE A 74 1.05 -2.28 -6.25
CA PHE A 74 0.27 -3.18 -7.09
C PHE A 74 -1.13 -2.59 -7.27
N LEU A 75 -1.68 -2.71 -8.47
CA LEU A 75 -3.05 -2.35 -8.77
C LEU A 75 -3.74 -3.53 -9.44
N ALA A 76 -4.85 -3.98 -8.90
CA ALA A 76 -5.61 -5.04 -9.52
C ALA A 76 -6.15 -4.58 -10.88
N ILE A 77 -5.87 -5.36 -11.89
CA ILE A 77 -6.46 -5.20 -13.22
C ILE A 77 -7.72 -6.05 -13.27
N GLU A 78 -7.61 -7.28 -12.81
CA GLU A 78 -8.67 -8.26 -12.75
C GLU A 78 -8.32 -9.31 -11.69
N VAL A 79 -9.19 -9.54 -10.73
CA VAL A 79 -8.93 -10.52 -9.65
C VAL A 79 -9.47 -11.91 -9.97
N ALA A 80 -10.44 -11.99 -10.87
CA ALA A 80 -10.95 -13.19 -11.48
C ALA A 80 -11.45 -12.81 -12.87
N GLU A 81 -11.58 -13.78 -13.79
CA GLU A 81 -12.03 -13.54 -15.16
C GLU A 81 -13.34 -12.72 -15.19
N GLY A 82 -13.30 -11.55 -15.84
CA GLY A 82 -14.44 -10.64 -15.95
C GLY A 82 -14.80 -9.87 -14.68
N VAL A 83 -13.96 -9.93 -13.60
CA VAL A 83 -14.25 -9.26 -12.33
C VAL A 83 -13.16 -8.21 -12.02
N PRO A 84 -13.29 -6.98 -12.52
CA PRO A 84 -12.42 -5.89 -12.13
C PRO A 84 -12.80 -5.41 -10.72
N LEU A 85 -11.82 -5.37 -9.82
CA LEU A 85 -11.99 -4.78 -8.48
C LEU A 85 -10.98 -3.65 -8.28
N PRO A 86 -11.40 -2.50 -7.73
CA PRO A 86 -10.52 -1.37 -7.48
C PRO A 86 -9.65 -1.61 -6.22
N ILE A 87 -8.72 -2.56 -6.31
CA ILE A 87 -7.82 -2.89 -5.22
C ILE A 87 -6.43 -2.38 -5.53
N ALA A 88 -5.84 -1.64 -4.60
CA ALA A 88 -4.44 -1.24 -4.63
C ALA A 88 -3.72 -1.77 -3.39
N ILE A 89 -2.50 -2.23 -3.55
CA ILE A 89 -1.61 -2.67 -2.47
C ILE A 89 -0.32 -1.88 -2.58
N THR A 90 0.12 -1.28 -1.47
CA THR A 90 1.43 -0.65 -1.40
C THR A 90 2.24 -1.32 -0.29
N VAL A 91 3.45 -1.73 -0.61
CA VAL A 91 4.41 -2.29 0.34
C VAL A 91 5.34 -1.18 0.78
N PHE A 92 5.39 -0.93 2.07
CA PHE A 92 6.30 0.02 2.69
C PHE A 92 7.37 -0.73 3.47
N ALA A 93 8.56 -0.16 3.54
CA ALA A 93 9.64 -0.63 4.41
C ALA A 93 10.21 0.59 5.15
N PRO A 94 9.44 1.12 6.13
CA PRO A 94 9.89 2.27 6.90
C PRO A 94 11.11 1.90 7.74
N ASP A 95 12.03 2.85 7.85
CA ASP A 95 13.19 2.70 8.74
C ASP A 95 12.75 3.03 10.18
N VAL A 96 12.28 2.03 10.88
CA VAL A 96 11.75 2.18 12.24
C VAL A 96 12.80 1.69 13.23
N HIS A 97 13.24 2.60 14.09
CA HIS A 97 14.15 2.28 15.18
C HIS A 97 13.38 2.15 16.50
N PHE A 98 13.39 0.97 17.06
CA PHE A 98 12.85 0.74 18.40
C PHE A 98 13.90 0.98 19.48
N ALA A 99 13.46 1.38 20.67
CA ALA A 99 14.35 1.50 21.80
C ALA A 99 15.04 0.15 22.10
N PRO A 100 16.31 0.12 22.57
CA PRO A 100 17.05 -1.12 22.81
C PRO A 100 16.30 -2.12 23.71
N ALA A 101 15.46 -1.62 24.62
CA ALA A 101 14.64 -2.45 25.52
C ALA A 101 13.56 -3.29 24.78
N VAL A 102 13.14 -2.88 23.59
CA VAL A 102 12.18 -3.63 22.75
C VAL A 102 12.88 -4.79 22.05
N GLY A 103 14.11 -4.55 21.62
CA GLY A 103 14.88 -5.54 20.83
C GLY A 103 14.30 -5.70 19.41
N THR A 104 14.73 -6.76 18.76
CA THR A 104 14.33 -7.09 17.36
C THR A 104 13.41 -8.30 17.27
N GLU A 105 12.97 -8.85 18.42
CA GLU A 105 12.10 -10.02 18.43
C GLU A 105 10.71 -9.65 17.88
N PRO A 106 10.21 -10.35 16.84
CA PRO A 106 8.99 -9.99 16.14
C PRO A 106 7.77 -9.80 17.04
N GLU A 107 7.58 -10.68 18.02
CA GLU A 107 6.44 -10.58 18.95
C GLU A 107 6.47 -9.30 19.79
N ARG A 108 7.65 -8.94 20.30
CA ARG A 108 7.80 -7.70 21.09
C ARG A 108 7.59 -6.44 20.24
N VAL A 109 8.06 -6.47 19.00
CA VAL A 109 7.85 -5.38 18.05
C VAL A 109 6.35 -5.22 17.79
N LEU A 110 5.64 -6.33 17.53
CA LEU A 110 4.18 -6.29 17.33
C LEU A 110 3.43 -5.84 18.58
N ASP A 111 3.86 -6.23 19.79
CA ASP A 111 3.28 -5.75 21.05
C ASP A 111 3.40 -4.22 21.22
N VAL A 112 4.53 -3.65 20.81
CA VAL A 112 4.74 -2.19 20.87
C VAL A 112 3.88 -1.49 19.84
N LEU A 113 3.83 -2.01 18.61
CA LEU A 113 3.00 -1.46 17.54
C LEU A 113 1.51 -1.50 17.91
N GLU A 114 1.02 -2.64 18.40
CA GLU A 114 -0.38 -2.79 18.82
C GLU A 114 -0.75 -1.79 19.92
N ARG A 115 0.08 -1.67 20.96
CA ARG A 115 -0.14 -0.69 22.03
C ARG A 115 -0.11 0.74 21.52
N GLY A 116 0.86 1.08 20.67
CA GLY A 116 0.95 2.43 20.09
C GLY A 116 -0.26 2.81 19.25
N MET A 117 -0.81 1.87 18.50
CA MET A 117 -2.05 2.09 17.74
C MET A 117 -3.29 2.24 18.62
N MET A 118 -3.36 1.49 19.73
CA MET A 118 -4.50 1.52 20.65
C MET A 118 -4.49 2.76 21.56
N THR A 119 -3.33 3.35 21.84
CA THR A 119 -3.21 4.50 22.75
C THR A 119 -3.35 5.87 22.10
N GLY A 120 -3.46 5.93 20.77
CA GLY A 120 -3.99 7.12 20.09
C GLY A 120 -3.07 8.31 19.91
N GLU A 121 -1.77 8.24 20.20
CA GLU A 121 -0.87 9.40 20.06
C GLU A 121 -0.47 9.71 18.60
N HIS A 122 -0.64 8.76 17.66
CA HIS A 122 -0.28 8.96 16.25
C HIS A 122 -1.31 8.41 15.24
N GLY A 123 -2.56 8.58 15.50
CA GLY A 123 -3.65 8.17 14.63
C GLY A 123 -4.58 7.25 15.39
N THR A 124 -5.59 7.86 15.91
CA THR A 124 -6.75 7.13 16.43
C THR A 124 -7.18 6.09 15.39
N LEU A 125 -7.16 4.82 15.79
CA LEU A 125 -8.05 3.86 15.15
C LEU A 125 -9.41 4.53 15.14
N GLN A 126 -9.89 4.93 13.97
CA GLN A 126 -11.25 5.46 13.88
C GLN A 126 -12.18 4.41 14.47
N GLU A 127 -13.30 4.80 15.04
CA GLU A 127 -14.23 3.93 15.77
C GLU A 127 -14.66 2.63 15.05
N ARG A 128 -14.26 2.45 13.79
CA ARG A 128 -14.50 1.29 12.93
C ARG A 128 -13.26 0.45 12.62
N GLU A 129 -12.11 0.77 13.18
CA GLU A 129 -10.91 -0.03 12.95
C GLU A 129 -10.81 -1.19 13.95
N SER A 130 -10.47 -2.36 13.44
CA SER A 130 -10.18 -3.55 14.25
C SER A 130 -8.73 -3.97 14.05
N ALA A 131 -8.07 -4.40 15.13
CA ALA A 131 -6.73 -4.98 15.09
C ALA A 131 -6.80 -6.47 15.42
N THR A 132 -6.12 -7.30 14.64
CA THR A 132 -6.08 -8.75 14.84
C THR A 132 -4.70 -9.28 14.48
N ARG A 133 -4.14 -10.16 15.32
CA ARG A 133 -2.91 -10.88 14.96
C ARG A 133 -3.22 -12.00 14.01
N VAL A 134 -2.41 -12.13 12.98
CA VAL A 134 -2.54 -13.16 11.94
C VAL A 134 -1.21 -13.84 11.69
N ASP A 135 -1.26 -15.12 11.37
CA ASP A 135 -0.07 -15.86 10.95
C ASP A 135 0.27 -15.52 9.51
N ALA A 136 1.51 -15.15 9.27
CA ALA A 136 2.06 -14.91 7.95
C ALA A 136 3.22 -15.91 7.74
N ALA A 137 3.06 -16.82 6.81
CA ALA A 137 3.99 -17.89 6.39
C ALA A 137 5.23 -18.18 7.28
N ALA A 138 6.13 -17.23 7.46
CA ALA A 138 7.36 -17.34 8.26
C ALA A 138 7.41 -16.35 9.44
N SER A 139 6.34 -15.61 9.71
CA SER A 139 6.29 -14.59 10.76
C SER A 139 4.85 -14.37 11.21
N ARG A 140 4.67 -13.55 12.23
CA ARG A 140 3.37 -13.02 12.62
C ARG A 140 3.19 -11.59 12.12
N ALA A 141 1.95 -11.22 11.87
CA ALA A 141 1.60 -9.87 11.46
C ALA A 141 0.45 -9.33 12.32
N LEU A 142 0.43 -8.04 12.52
CA LEU A 142 -0.73 -7.33 13.02
C LEU A 142 -1.51 -6.81 11.80
N ARG A 143 -2.77 -7.22 11.68
CA ARG A 143 -3.70 -6.76 10.65
C ARG A 143 -4.64 -5.74 11.27
N THR A 144 -4.73 -4.56 10.68
CA THR A 144 -5.77 -3.58 10.98
C THR A 144 -6.72 -3.44 9.79
N VAL A 145 -8.00 -3.27 10.07
CA VAL A 145 -9.04 -3.05 9.06
C VAL A 145 -9.85 -1.85 9.46
N GLY A 146 -9.97 -0.87 8.57
CA GLY A 146 -10.79 0.31 8.76
C GLY A 146 -11.59 0.65 7.50
N ILE A 147 -12.71 1.35 7.67
CA ILE A 147 -13.49 1.90 6.57
C ILE A 147 -13.38 3.41 6.63
N HIS A 148 -12.94 4.00 5.52
CA HIS A 148 -12.79 5.44 5.37
C HIS A 148 -13.71 5.94 4.28
N THR A 149 -14.50 6.95 4.58
CA THR A 149 -15.29 7.65 3.55
C THR A 149 -14.40 8.68 2.86
N VAL A 150 -14.27 8.56 1.55
CA VAL A 150 -13.50 9.48 0.72
C VAL A 150 -14.42 10.17 -0.28
N THR A 151 -14.18 11.44 -0.54
CA THR A 151 -14.90 12.15 -1.60
C THR A 151 -14.28 11.81 -2.95
N ALA A 152 -15.04 11.18 -3.82
CA ALA A 152 -14.62 10.83 -5.17
C ALA A 152 -15.40 11.66 -6.20
N GLY A 153 -14.80 11.89 -7.37
CA GLY A 153 -15.42 12.66 -8.45
C GLY A 153 -15.02 14.16 -8.46
N THR A 154 -15.55 14.90 -9.44
CA THR A 154 -15.26 16.33 -9.64
C THR A 154 -16.54 17.09 -9.99
N GLY A 155 -16.61 18.36 -9.58
CA GLY A 155 -17.77 19.19 -9.89
C GLY A 155 -19.06 18.64 -9.29
N ASN A 156 -20.11 18.55 -10.10
CA ASN A 156 -21.44 18.07 -9.69
C ASN A 156 -21.51 16.53 -9.54
N ASP A 157 -20.48 15.78 -10.01
CA ASP A 157 -20.39 14.33 -9.91
C ASP A 157 -19.59 13.91 -8.67
N ARG A 158 -19.48 14.78 -7.67
CA ARG A 158 -18.87 14.42 -6.38
C ARG A 158 -19.79 13.49 -5.61
N GLY A 159 -19.25 12.36 -5.17
CA GLY A 159 -19.91 11.40 -4.31
C GLY A 159 -19.01 10.97 -3.18
N GLU A 160 -19.60 10.45 -2.12
CA GLU A 160 -18.87 9.77 -1.07
C GLU A 160 -18.74 8.29 -1.40
N LEU A 161 -17.54 7.76 -1.18
CA LEU A 161 -17.22 6.35 -1.41
C LEU A 161 -16.56 5.80 -0.14
N ASP A 162 -17.12 4.72 0.37
CA ASP A 162 -16.49 3.99 1.46
C ASP A 162 -15.39 3.09 0.91
N VAL A 163 -14.18 3.28 1.44
CA VAL A 163 -12.98 2.53 1.07
C VAL A 163 -12.53 1.71 2.27
N ALA A 164 -12.45 0.40 2.10
CA ALA A 164 -11.85 -0.48 3.10
C ALA A 164 -10.33 -0.40 2.98
N ILE A 165 -9.67 -0.04 4.08
CA ILE A 165 -8.22 -0.02 4.20
C ILE A 165 -7.80 -1.17 5.10
N VAL A 166 -7.00 -2.08 4.56
CA VAL A 166 -6.40 -3.19 5.32
C VAL A 166 -4.91 -2.97 5.38
N ARG A 167 -4.35 -2.91 6.59
CA ARG A 167 -2.91 -2.77 6.81
C ARG A 167 -2.37 -4.02 7.48
N TYR A 168 -1.24 -4.49 7.01
CA TYR A 168 -0.48 -5.55 7.63
C TYR A 168 0.87 -5.01 8.11
N TRP A 169 1.13 -5.14 9.39
CA TRP A 169 2.40 -4.79 10.01
C TRP A 169 3.17 -6.08 10.25
N ILE A 170 4.20 -6.30 9.47
CA ILE A 170 4.99 -7.54 9.50
C ILE A 170 6.32 -7.21 10.14
N ALA A 171 6.59 -7.77 11.31
CA ALA A 171 7.89 -7.66 11.95
C ALA A 171 8.86 -8.64 11.27
N VAL A 172 9.90 -8.11 10.66
CA VAL A 172 10.94 -8.88 9.99
C VAL A 172 12.08 -9.06 10.98
N PRO A 173 12.53 -10.31 11.27
CA PRO A 173 13.70 -10.54 12.11
C PRO A 173 14.94 -9.86 11.53
N GLY A 174 15.67 -9.10 12.34
CA GLY A 174 16.93 -8.45 11.97
C GLY A 174 18.13 -9.33 12.22
#